data_2c01df51bb47f9d9076eaf9cc04b5ccd
#
_entry.id   2c01df51bb47f9d9076eaf9cc04b5ccd
#
_cell.length_a   1.000
_cell.length_b   1.000
_cell.length_c   1.000
_cell.angle_alpha   90.00
_cell.angle_beta   90.00
_cell.angle_gamma   90.00
#
_symmetry.space_group_name_H-M   'P 1'
#
loop_
_entity.id
_entity.type
_entity.pdbx_description
1 polymer ?
#
loop_
_entity_poly.entity_id
_entity_poly.type
_entity_poly.pdbx_seq_one_letter_code
_entity_poly.pdbx_strand_id
1 'polypeptide(L)'
;MKNLVPRTLVTALFLLSSFVAAGAQVKTRAAKTIASPQSEKTQQADQTGDLQKFRQDFIKAAEEYRASLQELSASYEASLKKLTDRQEQLKSLYTDGLISRREFEESEQEIADARAKVEDVHKEIAKSDETIAAARKPVELVASPVFTARAEPAWTTGSTKIDGLIRLNGKRYGVDPYLIYCVMHQESGFSAGATSPVGASGLMQLMPGTAARYGVMNPYEPSQSIMGGTRYLADLLRLFGGRVDLALAGYNAGEGAVMKYGNRIPPYRETQNYVRTIGTRYTQNGGVMLTGKTSARATKSNRK
;
A
#
# COMPACT_ATOMS: atom_id res chain seq x y z
N MET A 1 22.20 -4.17 37.21
CA MET A 1 21.81 -5.50 36.73
C MET A 1 21.09 -5.31 35.38
N LYS A 2 21.70 -5.82 34.33
CA LYS A 2 21.22 -5.61 32.94
C LYS A 2 20.05 -6.55 32.67
N ASN A 3 18.84 -6.02 32.53
CA ASN A 3 17.68 -6.83 32.12
C ASN A 3 17.66 -7.00 30.60
N LEU A 4 18.03 -8.20 30.22
CA LEU A 4 18.00 -8.73 28.87
C LEU A 4 16.54 -8.99 28.49
N VAL A 5 15.99 -8.26 27.54
CA VAL A 5 14.69 -8.55 26.93
C VAL A 5 14.90 -9.70 25.96
N PRO A 6 14.13 -10.79 26.06
CA PRO A 6 14.29 -11.92 25.13
C PRO A 6 13.82 -11.57 23.73
N ARG A 7 14.75 -11.66 22.79
CA ARG A 7 14.57 -11.58 21.35
C ARG A 7 14.06 -12.93 20.80
N THR A 8 12.82 -13.30 21.12
CA THR A 8 12.23 -14.53 20.55
C THR A 8 10.73 -14.36 20.39
N LEU A 9 10.34 -13.78 19.24
CA LEU A 9 8.98 -13.99 18.66
C LEU A 9 8.90 -13.38 17.24
N VAL A 10 9.85 -13.77 16.37
CA VAL A 10 9.77 -13.51 14.92
C VAL A 10 10.24 -14.74 14.14
N THR A 11 9.83 -15.94 14.58
CA THR A 11 10.13 -17.16 13.82
C THR A 11 9.00 -18.17 13.99
N ALA A 12 7.90 -17.91 13.31
CA ALA A 12 6.92 -18.96 13.03
C ALA A 12 6.04 -18.53 11.85
N LEU A 13 6.62 -18.53 10.64
CA LEU A 13 5.84 -18.77 9.42
C LEU A 13 6.79 -19.20 8.27
N PHE A 14 7.46 -20.31 8.48
CA PHE A 14 8.09 -21.06 7.39
C PHE A 14 7.68 -22.52 7.57
N LEU A 15 6.80 -22.99 6.71
CA LEU A 15 6.73 -24.36 6.18
C LEU A 15 5.46 -24.49 5.34
N LEU A 16 5.58 -24.41 4.07
CA LEU A 16 4.96 -25.33 3.08
C LEU A 16 5.30 -24.86 1.67
N SER A 17 6.35 -25.38 1.12
CA SER A 17 6.51 -25.43 -0.33
C SER A 17 7.34 -26.66 -0.67
N SER A 18 6.69 -27.70 -1.08
CA SER A 18 7.32 -28.76 -1.89
C SER A 18 6.21 -29.43 -2.69
N PHE A 19 6.07 -29.07 -3.95
CA PHE A 19 5.50 -29.98 -4.95
C PHE A 19 6.15 -29.71 -6.31
N VAL A 20 7.07 -30.55 -6.61
CA VAL A 20 7.46 -31.34 -7.79
C VAL A 20 7.06 -30.79 -9.16
N ALA A 21 8.11 -30.59 -9.96
CA ALA A 21 8.09 -30.46 -11.40
C ALA A 21 7.61 -31.74 -12.09
N ALA A 22 6.68 -31.62 -13.02
CA ALA A 22 6.44 -32.60 -14.06
C ALA A 22 6.38 -31.87 -15.41
N GLY A 23 7.37 -32.11 -16.24
CA GLY A 23 7.43 -31.61 -17.60
C GLY A 23 6.43 -32.30 -18.51
N ALA A 24 5.78 -31.51 -19.36
CA ALA A 24 5.12 -32.00 -20.54
C ALA A 24 5.36 -31.01 -21.70
N GLN A 25 6.12 -31.47 -22.68
CA GLN A 25 6.23 -30.83 -23.99
C GLN A 25 4.87 -30.87 -24.68
N VAL A 26 4.35 -29.76 -25.13
CA VAL A 26 3.22 -29.72 -26.06
C VAL A 26 3.63 -28.95 -27.31
N LYS A 27 3.58 -29.71 -28.41
CA LYS A 27 3.80 -29.27 -29.78
C LYS A 27 2.83 -28.17 -30.17
N THR A 28 3.36 -27.15 -30.81
CA THR A 28 2.62 -26.11 -31.52
C THR A 28 1.66 -26.69 -32.57
N ARG A 29 0.39 -26.38 -32.43
CA ARG A 29 -0.57 -26.45 -33.54
C ARG A 29 -1.47 -25.20 -33.45
N ALA A 30 -1.31 -24.32 -34.42
CA ALA A 30 -2.18 -23.18 -34.61
C ALA A 30 -3.60 -23.66 -34.89
N ALA A 31 -4.53 -23.32 -34.01
CA ALA A 31 -5.95 -23.43 -34.30
C ALA A 31 -6.62 -22.13 -33.77
N LYS A 32 -7.14 -21.38 -34.72
CA LYS A 32 -8.00 -20.22 -34.55
C LYS A 32 -9.31 -20.72 -33.94
N THR A 33 -9.44 -20.63 -32.61
CA THR A 33 -10.69 -20.95 -31.92
C THR A 33 -11.31 -19.63 -31.45
N ILE A 34 -12.43 -19.28 -32.07
CA ILE A 34 -13.34 -18.23 -31.63
C ILE A 34 -13.91 -18.71 -30.29
N ALA A 35 -13.52 -18.06 -29.21
CA ALA A 35 -14.02 -18.37 -27.87
C ALA A 35 -15.53 -18.12 -27.81
N SER A 36 -16.29 -19.12 -27.37
CA SER A 36 -17.73 -19.01 -27.21
C SER A 36 -18.08 -18.24 -25.92
N PRO A 37 -19.23 -17.56 -25.85
CA PRO A 37 -19.63 -16.73 -24.71
C PRO A 37 -19.76 -17.46 -23.36
N GLN A 38 -19.74 -18.79 -23.37
CA GLN A 38 -19.79 -19.62 -22.16
C GLN A 38 -18.44 -19.71 -21.42
N SER A 39 -17.31 -19.59 -22.11
CA SER A 39 -15.97 -19.64 -21.48
C SER A 39 -15.65 -18.36 -20.70
N GLU A 40 -16.21 -17.22 -21.11
CA GLU A 40 -16.02 -15.95 -20.39
C GLU A 40 -16.79 -15.91 -19.07
N LYS A 41 -18.00 -16.49 -19.01
CA LYS A 41 -18.79 -16.56 -17.76
C LYS A 41 -18.15 -17.46 -16.71
N THR A 42 -17.51 -18.55 -17.13
CA THR A 42 -16.84 -19.48 -16.20
C THR A 42 -15.55 -18.87 -15.64
N GLN A 43 -14.78 -18.13 -16.46
CA GLN A 43 -13.59 -17.43 -15.99
C GLN A 43 -13.92 -16.24 -15.06
N GLN A 44 -15.01 -15.56 -15.28
CA GLN A 44 -15.49 -14.47 -14.40
C GLN A 44 -15.97 -15.00 -13.04
N ALA A 45 -16.63 -16.13 -13.00
CA ALA A 45 -17.09 -16.77 -11.75
C ALA A 45 -15.93 -17.25 -10.89
N ASP A 46 -14.89 -17.80 -11.52
CA ASP A 46 -13.68 -18.28 -10.82
C ASP A 46 -12.87 -17.10 -10.24
N GLN A 47 -12.71 -16.01 -10.99
CA GLN A 47 -12.05 -14.79 -10.50
C GLN A 47 -12.80 -14.11 -9.35
N THR A 48 -14.14 -14.21 -9.32
CA THR A 48 -14.96 -13.64 -8.25
C THR A 48 -14.81 -14.45 -6.96
N GLY A 49 -14.69 -15.78 -7.06
CA GLY A 49 -14.44 -16.68 -5.93
C GLY A 49 -13.08 -16.46 -5.30
N ASP A 50 -12.03 -16.35 -6.11
CA ASP A 50 -10.66 -16.07 -5.66
C ASP A 50 -10.54 -14.69 -4.98
N LEU A 51 -11.22 -13.68 -5.51
CA LEU A 51 -11.23 -12.35 -4.92
C LEU A 51 -11.95 -12.32 -3.55
N GLN A 52 -13.08 -13.05 -3.44
CA GLN A 52 -13.81 -13.17 -2.18
C GLN A 52 -12.99 -13.91 -1.13
N LYS A 53 -12.31 -15.00 -1.51
CA LYS A 53 -11.42 -15.74 -0.62
C LYS A 53 -10.25 -14.88 -0.15
N PHE A 54 -9.57 -14.20 -1.06
CA PHE A 54 -8.49 -13.26 -0.72
C PHE A 54 -8.95 -12.17 0.26
N ARG A 55 -10.15 -11.63 0.05
CA ARG A 55 -10.74 -10.64 0.94
C ARG A 55 -11.03 -11.21 2.33
N GLN A 56 -11.56 -12.43 2.41
CA GLN A 56 -11.80 -13.10 3.69
C GLN A 56 -10.50 -13.39 4.44
N ASP A 57 -9.48 -13.88 3.74
CA ASP A 57 -8.15 -14.14 4.30
C ASP A 57 -7.51 -12.84 4.81
N PHE A 58 -7.67 -11.74 4.07
CA PHE A 58 -7.19 -10.41 4.49
C PHE A 58 -7.92 -9.92 5.75
N ILE A 59 -9.26 -10.02 5.79
CA ILE A 59 -10.05 -9.62 6.97
C ILE A 59 -9.61 -10.43 8.18
N LYS A 60 -9.46 -11.74 8.05
CA LYS A 60 -9.02 -12.62 9.12
C LYS A 60 -7.65 -12.22 9.66
N ALA A 61 -6.67 -12.01 8.78
CA ALA A 61 -5.34 -11.57 9.19
C ALA A 61 -5.35 -10.20 9.89
N ALA A 62 -6.19 -9.27 9.44
CA ALA A 62 -6.36 -7.97 10.07
C ALA A 62 -7.03 -8.06 11.46
N GLU A 63 -7.98 -8.99 11.64
CA GLU A 63 -8.61 -9.27 12.92
C GLU A 63 -7.65 -9.93 13.92
N GLU A 64 -6.80 -10.84 13.46
CA GLU A 64 -5.74 -11.46 14.26
C GLU A 64 -4.72 -10.41 14.72
N TYR A 65 -4.31 -9.52 13.83
CA TYR A 65 -3.43 -8.39 14.17
C TYR A 65 -4.08 -7.45 15.19
N ARG A 66 -5.34 -7.10 15.00
CA ARG A 66 -6.11 -6.29 15.96
C ARG A 66 -6.19 -6.94 17.35
N ALA A 67 -6.42 -8.26 17.40
CA ALA A 67 -6.44 -9.00 18.66
C ALA A 67 -5.09 -8.92 19.39
N SER A 68 -3.98 -9.07 18.67
CA SER A 68 -2.63 -8.91 19.23
C SER A 68 -2.37 -7.50 19.77
N LEU A 69 -2.88 -6.46 19.09
CA LEU A 69 -2.82 -5.08 19.59
C LEU A 69 -3.65 -4.87 20.85
N GLN A 70 -4.81 -5.53 20.97
CA GLN A 70 -5.64 -5.46 22.18
C GLN A 70 -4.96 -6.11 23.37
N GLU A 71 -4.29 -7.25 23.18
CA GLU A 71 -3.49 -7.88 24.25
C GLU A 71 -2.33 -6.96 24.68
N LEU A 72 -1.67 -6.33 23.74
CA LEU A 72 -0.59 -5.36 24.00
C LEU A 72 -1.13 -4.12 24.75
N SER A 73 -2.31 -3.61 24.38
CA SER A 73 -2.96 -2.50 25.07
C SER A 73 -3.25 -2.87 26.52
N ALA A 74 -3.85 -4.02 26.78
CA ALA A 74 -4.14 -4.49 28.12
C ALA A 74 -2.87 -4.61 28.99
N SER A 75 -1.76 -5.06 28.40
CA SER A 75 -0.46 -5.12 29.08
C SER A 75 0.09 -3.73 29.45
N TYR A 76 0.00 -2.75 28.52
CA TYR A 76 0.43 -1.38 28.79
C TYR A 76 -0.47 -0.67 29.80
N GLU A 77 -1.77 -0.87 29.73
CA GLU A 77 -2.73 -0.33 30.70
C GLU A 77 -2.50 -0.88 32.12
N ALA A 78 -2.22 -2.18 32.24
CA ALA A 78 -1.86 -2.78 33.51
C ALA A 78 -0.53 -2.21 34.08
N SER A 79 0.43 -1.95 33.19
CA SER A 79 1.68 -1.32 33.57
C SER A 79 1.48 0.14 34.00
N LEU A 80 0.70 0.91 33.26
CA LEU A 80 0.36 2.28 33.58
C LEU A 80 -0.36 2.39 34.95
N LYS A 81 -1.29 1.47 35.21
CA LYS A 81 -1.98 1.40 36.51
C LYS A 81 -0.98 1.21 37.66
N LYS A 82 -0.07 0.25 37.54
CA LYS A 82 0.97 0.01 38.57
C LYS A 82 1.84 1.25 38.81
N LEU A 83 2.22 1.97 37.74
CA LEU A 83 3.01 3.21 37.86
C LEU A 83 2.21 4.32 38.55
N THR A 84 0.92 4.43 38.23
CA THR A 84 0.03 5.42 38.86
C THR A 84 -0.18 5.13 40.35
N ASP A 85 -0.42 3.87 40.70
CA ASP A 85 -0.58 3.45 42.10
C ASP A 85 0.71 3.71 42.90
N ARG A 86 1.89 3.48 42.30
CA ARG A 86 3.18 3.79 42.90
C ARG A 86 3.39 5.28 43.07
N GLN A 87 2.99 6.09 42.09
CA GLN A 87 3.14 7.54 42.17
C GLN A 87 2.34 8.16 43.34
N GLU A 88 1.14 7.65 43.63
CA GLU A 88 0.39 8.11 44.81
C GLU A 88 1.17 7.89 46.09
N GLN A 89 1.85 6.75 46.24
CA GLN A 89 2.73 6.50 47.38
C GLN A 89 3.96 7.45 47.41
N LEU A 90 4.59 7.66 46.25
CA LEU A 90 5.73 8.59 46.14
C LEU A 90 5.32 10.04 46.43
N LYS A 91 4.10 10.42 46.07
CA LYS A 91 3.58 11.76 46.35
C LYS A 91 3.46 12.01 47.87
N SER A 92 3.02 11.02 48.65
CA SER A 92 3.00 11.11 50.10
C SER A 92 4.43 11.25 50.68
N LEU A 93 5.35 10.38 50.21
CA LEU A 93 6.76 10.43 50.67
C LEU A 93 7.45 11.75 50.29
N TYR A 94 7.13 12.32 49.16
CA TYR A 94 7.64 13.64 48.75
C TYR A 94 7.10 14.78 49.65
N THR A 95 5.83 14.72 49.97
CA THR A 95 5.21 15.69 50.87
C THR A 95 5.82 15.64 52.28
N ASP A 96 6.20 14.41 52.74
CA ASP A 96 6.83 14.20 54.04
C ASP A 96 8.35 14.46 54.01
N GLY A 97 8.89 14.88 52.84
CA GLY A 97 10.33 15.16 52.66
C GLY A 97 11.23 13.97 52.67
N LEU A 98 10.71 12.76 52.44
CA LEU A 98 11.45 11.49 52.51
C LEU A 98 12.05 11.09 51.16
N ILE A 99 11.63 11.71 50.05
CA ILE A 99 12.23 11.53 48.72
C ILE A 99 12.58 12.89 48.11
N SER A 100 13.55 12.88 47.18
CA SER A 100 13.95 14.05 46.45
C SER A 100 12.96 14.48 45.40
N ARG A 101 12.97 15.78 45.06
CA ARG A 101 12.18 16.32 43.93
C ARG A 101 12.49 15.60 42.64
N ARG A 102 13.72 15.25 42.40
CA ARG A 102 14.16 14.54 41.19
C ARG A 102 13.50 13.16 41.08
N GLU A 103 13.47 12.39 42.16
CA GLU A 103 12.81 11.06 42.18
C GLU A 103 11.31 11.16 41.91
N PHE A 104 10.69 12.20 42.40
CA PHE A 104 9.27 12.46 42.13
C PHE A 104 9.05 12.83 40.64
N GLU A 105 9.83 13.76 40.07
CA GLU A 105 9.77 14.16 38.66
C GLU A 105 10.08 12.98 37.71
N GLU A 106 11.04 12.10 38.05
CA GLU A 106 11.32 10.87 37.28
C GLU A 106 10.10 9.94 37.25
N SER A 107 9.34 9.82 38.33
CA SER A 107 8.11 9.00 38.36
C SER A 107 6.98 9.60 37.51
N GLU A 108 6.87 10.94 37.44
CA GLU A 108 5.92 11.61 36.56
C GLU A 108 6.25 11.38 35.08
N GLN A 109 7.54 11.40 34.73
CA GLN A 109 7.99 11.10 33.37
C GLN A 109 7.71 9.64 32.97
N GLU A 110 7.96 8.68 33.88
CA GLU A 110 7.64 7.26 33.62
C GLU A 110 6.16 7.06 33.32
N ILE A 111 5.27 7.77 34.00
CA ILE A 111 3.82 7.71 33.75
C ILE A 111 3.46 8.37 32.41
N ALA A 112 4.07 9.51 32.08
CA ALA A 112 3.85 10.19 30.81
C ALA A 112 4.27 9.27 29.63
N ASP A 113 5.41 8.62 29.74
CA ASP A 113 5.90 7.66 28.72
C ASP A 113 4.99 6.42 28.61
N ALA A 114 4.48 5.93 29.73
CA ALA A 114 3.54 4.80 29.74
C ALA A 114 2.18 5.19 29.11
N ARG A 115 1.67 6.40 29.37
CA ARG A 115 0.46 6.94 28.75
C ARG A 115 0.62 7.07 27.24
N ALA A 116 1.76 7.60 26.78
CA ALA A 116 2.05 7.73 25.35
C ALA A 116 2.00 6.35 24.65
N LYS A 117 2.57 5.31 25.27
CA LYS A 117 2.51 3.94 24.71
C LYS A 117 1.10 3.39 24.60
N VAL A 118 0.25 3.62 25.60
CA VAL A 118 -1.18 3.21 25.55
C VAL A 118 -1.90 3.96 24.43
N GLU A 119 -1.69 5.27 24.31
CA GLU A 119 -2.31 6.09 23.27
C GLU A 119 -1.89 5.65 21.86
N ASP A 120 -0.62 5.34 21.66
CA ASP A 120 -0.11 4.89 20.36
C ASP A 120 -0.72 3.55 19.94
N VAL A 121 -0.86 2.60 20.87
CA VAL A 121 -1.52 1.33 20.59
C VAL A 121 -3.02 1.52 20.31
N HIS A 122 -3.70 2.42 21.02
CA HIS A 122 -5.11 2.73 20.74
C HIS A 122 -5.29 3.34 19.34
N LYS A 123 -4.37 4.19 18.89
CA LYS A 123 -4.37 4.73 17.52
C LYS A 123 -4.21 3.64 16.47
N GLU A 124 -3.32 2.67 16.70
CA GLU A 124 -3.13 1.54 15.79
C GLU A 124 -4.34 0.58 15.78
N ILE A 125 -5.02 0.37 16.92
CA ILE A 125 -6.27 -0.38 17.00
C ILE A 125 -7.36 0.31 16.16
N ALA A 126 -7.55 1.62 16.33
CA ALA A 126 -8.52 2.40 15.58
C ALA A 126 -8.27 2.33 14.06
N LYS A 127 -7.02 2.42 13.65
CA LYS A 127 -6.61 2.27 12.24
C LYS A 127 -6.87 0.88 11.69
N SER A 128 -6.65 -0.16 12.51
CA SER A 128 -6.98 -1.53 12.16
C SER A 128 -8.49 -1.72 11.98
N ASP A 129 -9.30 -1.15 12.88
CA ASP A 129 -10.77 -1.16 12.79
C ASP A 129 -11.28 -0.48 11.51
N GLU A 130 -10.71 0.66 11.14
CA GLU A 130 -11.01 1.34 9.87
C GLU A 130 -10.69 0.45 8.66
N THR A 131 -9.53 -0.22 8.71
CA THR A 131 -9.07 -1.12 7.64
C THR A 131 -10.01 -2.33 7.49
N ILE A 132 -10.41 -2.94 8.60
CA ILE A 132 -11.36 -4.06 8.63
C ILE A 132 -12.74 -3.60 8.12
N ALA A 133 -13.22 -2.45 8.57
CA ALA A 133 -14.49 -1.88 8.14
C ALA A 133 -14.50 -1.57 6.63
N ALA A 134 -13.42 -1.00 6.11
CA ALA A 134 -13.25 -0.76 4.69
C ALA A 134 -13.24 -2.07 3.87
N ALA A 135 -12.54 -3.09 4.37
CA ALA A 135 -12.48 -4.40 3.73
C ALA A 135 -13.83 -5.15 3.76
N ARG A 136 -14.68 -4.89 4.74
CA ARG A 136 -16.03 -5.49 4.86
C ARG A 136 -17.08 -4.83 3.97
N LYS A 137 -16.88 -3.57 3.57
CA LYS A 137 -17.82 -2.91 2.67
C LYS A 137 -17.93 -3.72 1.37
N PRO A 138 -19.14 -4.00 0.87
CA PRO A 138 -19.29 -4.56 -0.46
C PRO A 138 -18.51 -3.68 -1.42
N VAL A 139 -17.60 -4.26 -2.18
CA VAL A 139 -17.12 -3.58 -3.37
C VAL A 139 -18.33 -3.54 -4.28
N GLU A 140 -19.07 -2.44 -4.27
CA GLU A 140 -19.81 -2.11 -5.47
C GLU A 140 -18.74 -2.18 -6.56
N LEU A 141 -18.88 -3.15 -7.43
CA LEU A 141 -18.19 -3.17 -8.71
C LEU A 141 -18.72 -1.92 -9.44
N VAL A 142 -18.24 -0.75 -9.04
CA VAL A 142 -18.20 0.38 -9.95
C VAL A 142 -17.42 -0.22 -11.09
N ALA A 143 -18.16 -0.53 -12.17
CA ALA A 143 -17.59 -1.08 -13.38
C ALA A 143 -16.33 -0.28 -13.61
N SER A 144 -15.18 -0.93 -13.43
CA SER A 144 -13.90 -0.31 -13.75
C SER A 144 -14.14 0.34 -15.08
N PRO A 145 -13.80 1.61 -15.29
CA PRO A 145 -14.07 2.26 -16.56
C PRO A 145 -13.64 1.23 -17.61
N VAL A 146 -14.64 0.69 -18.32
CA VAL A 146 -14.43 -0.34 -19.32
C VAL A 146 -13.40 0.30 -20.22
N PHE A 147 -12.17 -0.17 -20.14
CA PHE A 147 -11.18 0.16 -21.14
C PHE A 147 -11.78 -0.36 -22.43
N THR A 148 -12.58 0.49 -23.06
CA THR A 148 -13.01 0.25 -24.44
C THR A 148 -11.72 -0.02 -25.17
N ALA A 149 -11.65 -1.16 -25.84
CA ALA A 149 -10.46 -1.64 -26.54
C ALA A 149 -10.05 -0.59 -27.58
N ARG A 150 -9.43 0.47 -27.09
CA ARG A 150 -8.72 1.45 -27.90
C ARG A 150 -7.44 0.75 -28.34
N ALA A 151 -7.08 0.85 -29.61
CA ALA A 151 -5.81 0.33 -30.09
C ALA A 151 -4.72 0.71 -29.09
N GLU A 152 -4.11 -0.31 -28.45
CA GLU A 152 -3.04 -0.04 -27.47
C GLU A 152 -1.98 0.80 -28.15
N PRO A 153 -1.53 1.92 -27.54
CA PRO A 153 -0.46 2.69 -28.12
C PRO A 153 0.75 1.77 -28.32
N ALA A 154 1.42 1.93 -29.45
CA ALA A 154 2.61 1.15 -29.76
C ALA A 154 3.73 1.60 -28.80
N TRP A 155 3.91 0.88 -27.69
CA TRP A 155 5.00 1.09 -26.75
C TRP A 155 5.74 -0.23 -26.52
N THR A 156 7.02 -0.13 -26.21
CA THR A 156 7.85 -1.25 -25.78
C THR A 156 8.94 -0.79 -24.83
N THR A 157 9.27 -1.63 -23.86
CA THR A 157 10.42 -1.45 -22.97
C THR A 157 11.74 -1.93 -23.63
N GLY A 158 11.67 -2.49 -24.83
CA GLY A 158 12.76 -3.20 -25.49
C GLY A 158 12.86 -4.68 -25.07
N SER A 159 12.00 -5.16 -24.15
CA SER A 159 11.94 -6.53 -23.68
C SER A 159 10.53 -7.08 -23.80
N THR A 160 10.33 -8.05 -24.69
CA THR A 160 9.02 -8.71 -24.86
C THR A 160 8.51 -9.37 -23.56
N LYS A 161 9.44 -9.85 -22.70
CA LYS A 161 9.12 -10.42 -21.39
C LYS A 161 8.54 -9.35 -20.47
N ILE A 162 9.18 -8.19 -20.37
CA ILE A 162 8.71 -7.08 -19.52
C ILE A 162 7.39 -6.53 -20.07
N ASP A 163 7.27 -6.33 -21.37
CA ASP A 163 6.04 -5.88 -22.02
C ASP A 163 4.86 -6.82 -21.73
N GLY A 164 5.11 -8.12 -21.81
CA GLY A 164 4.13 -9.15 -21.45
C GLY A 164 3.71 -9.11 -19.98
N LEU A 165 4.66 -8.91 -19.06
CA LEU A 165 4.40 -8.78 -17.63
C LEU A 165 3.60 -7.51 -17.31
N ILE A 166 3.86 -6.39 -17.96
CA ILE A 166 3.11 -5.14 -17.82
C ILE A 166 1.65 -5.36 -18.24
N ARG A 167 1.42 -5.93 -19.45
CA ARG A 167 0.06 -6.21 -19.93
C ARG A 167 -0.69 -7.17 -19.03
N LEU A 168 -0.04 -8.24 -18.60
CA LEU A 168 -0.61 -9.25 -17.70
C LEU A 168 -1.07 -8.63 -16.37
N ASN A 169 -0.17 -7.87 -15.72
CA ASN A 169 -0.48 -7.26 -14.42
C ASN A 169 -1.47 -6.10 -14.56
N GLY A 170 -1.40 -5.31 -15.63
CA GLY A 170 -2.38 -4.28 -15.95
C GLY A 170 -3.79 -4.86 -16.05
N LYS A 171 -3.97 -5.94 -16.85
CA LYS A 171 -5.24 -6.66 -16.95
C LYS A 171 -5.68 -7.24 -15.60
N ARG A 172 -4.76 -7.85 -14.85
CA ARG A 172 -5.05 -8.53 -13.59
C ARG A 172 -5.53 -7.56 -12.50
N TYR A 173 -4.93 -6.38 -12.42
CA TYR A 173 -5.21 -5.41 -11.34
C TYR A 173 -6.02 -4.20 -11.78
N GLY A 174 -6.48 -4.18 -13.04
CA GLY A 174 -7.32 -3.09 -13.58
C GLY A 174 -6.58 -1.77 -13.76
N VAL A 175 -5.28 -1.83 -14.04
CA VAL A 175 -4.44 -0.65 -14.30
C VAL A 175 -4.10 -0.60 -15.79
N ASP A 176 -4.21 0.60 -16.39
CA ASP A 176 -3.78 0.79 -17.77
C ASP A 176 -2.31 0.35 -17.95
N PRO A 177 -2.03 -0.64 -18.82
CA PRO A 177 -0.67 -1.09 -19.08
C PRO A 177 0.27 0.04 -19.48
N TYR A 178 -0.24 1.05 -20.20
CA TYR A 178 0.59 2.19 -20.59
C TYR A 178 0.90 3.11 -19.40
N LEU A 179 0.03 3.22 -18.41
CA LEU A 179 0.34 3.92 -17.17
C LEU A 179 1.45 3.20 -16.39
N ILE A 180 1.40 1.87 -16.30
CA ILE A 180 2.46 1.07 -15.66
C ILE A 180 3.80 1.29 -16.38
N TYR A 181 3.79 1.26 -17.71
CA TYR A 181 4.96 1.56 -18.53
C TYR A 181 5.54 2.95 -18.21
N CYS A 182 4.69 3.99 -18.14
CA CYS A 182 5.11 5.36 -17.85
C CYS A 182 5.74 5.49 -16.46
N VAL A 183 5.16 4.85 -15.45
CA VAL A 183 5.70 4.79 -14.08
C VAL A 183 7.04 4.09 -14.09
N MET A 184 7.14 2.89 -14.64
CA MET A 184 8.38 2.10 -14.70
C MET A 184 9.51 2.84 -15.44
N HIS A 185 9.18 3.54 -16.52
CA HIS A 185 10.15 4.38 -17.22
C HIS A 185 10.71 5.49 -16.32
N GLN A 186 9.86 6.12 -15.51
CA GLN A 186 10.26 7.18 -14.59
C GLN A 186 11.08 6.63 -13.41
N GLU A 187 10.74 5.45 -12.92
CA GLU A 187 11.37 4.85 -11.74
C GLU A 187 12.78 4.31 -12.02
N SER A 188 12.93 3.55 -13.08
CA SER A 188 14.18 2.81 -13.34
C SER A 188 14.72 2.93 -14.74
N GLY A 189 13.98 3.56 -15.68
CA GLY A 189 14.31 3.47 -17.10
C GLY A 189 14.35 2.02 -17.61
N PHE A 190 13.52 1.15 -17.03
CA PHE A 190 13.46 -0.30 -17.30
C PHE A 190 14.68 -1.10 -16.82
N SER A 191 15.48 -0.57 -15.88
CA SER A 191 16.60 -1.28 -15.29
C SER A 191 16.14 -2.15 -14.11
N ALA A 192 16.19 -3.48 -14.27
CA ALA A 192 15.81 -4.41 -13.22
C ALA A 192 16.75 -4.37 -12.00
N GLY A 193 18.02 -3.99 -12.21
CA GLY A 193 19.03 -3.89 -11.15
C GLY A 193 19.10 -2.51 -10.46
N ALA A 194 18.19 -1.58 -10.78
CA ALA A 194 18.23 -0.23 -10.24
C ALA A 194 18.02 -0.22 -8.71
N THR A 195 18.86 0.55 -8.01
CA THR A 195 18.73 0.83 -6.57
C THR A 195 18.96 2.31 -6.32
N SER A 196 18.04 2.95 -5.60
CA SER A 196 18.17 4.34 -5.21
C SER A 196 19.02 4.50 -3.94
N PRO A 197 19.59 5.68 -3.68
CA PRO A 197 20.32 5.96 -2.44
C PRO A 197 19.49 5.78 -1.16
N VAL A 198 18.16 5.86 -1.28
CA VAL A 198 17.21 5.68 -0.16
C VAL A 198 16.66 4.26 -0.07
N GLY A 199 17.17 3.32 -0.87
CA GLY A 199 16.84 1.89 -0.79
C GLY A 199 15.63 1.44 -1.61
N ALA A 200 15.08 2.28 -2.48
CA ALA A 200 14.09 1.85 -3.46
C ALA A 200 14.76 0.93 -4.49
N SER A 201 14.09 -0.15 -4.92
CA SER A 201 14.75 -1.23 -5.66
C SER A 201 13.91 -1.77 -6.81
N GLY A 202 14.60 -2.17 -7.91
CA GLY A 202 14.06 -2.87 -9.06
C GLY A 202 13.32 -1.99 -10.05
N LEU A 203 12.62 -2.63 -11.01
CA LEU A 203 11.93 -1.97 -12.12
C LEU A 203 10.93 -0.89 -11.68
N MET A 204 10.21 -1.14 -10.59
CA MET A 204 9.17 -0.24 -10.08
C MET A 204 9.61 0.53 -8.83
N GLN A 205 10.90 0.50 -8.48
CA GLN A 205 11.53 1.23 -7.37
C GLN A 205 10.73 1.13 -6.07
N LEU A 206 10.47 -0.10 -5.62
CA LEU A 206 9.73 -0.33 -4.39
C LEU A 206 10.62 -0.11 -3.17
N MET A 207 10.16 0.72 -2.25
CA MET A 207 10.76 0.82 -0.91
C MET A 207 10.59 -0.51 -0.16
N PRO A 208 11.53 -0.90 0.74
CA PRO A 208 11.48 -2.19 1.44
C PRO A 208 10.13 -2.45 2.15
N GLY A 209 9.56 -1.45 2.81
CA GLY A 209 8.25 -1.56 3.46
C GLY A 209 7.11 -1.78 2.47
N THR A 210 7.16 -1.12 1.30
CA THR A 210 6.18 -1.31 0.22
C THR A 210 6.35 -2.70 -0.41
N ALA A 211 7.59 -3.14 -0.66
CA ALA A 211 7.87 -4.48 -1.18
C ALA A 211 7.29 -5.56 -0.26
N ALA A 212 7.55 -5.48 1.04
CA ALA A 212 7.01 -6.41 2.03
C ALA A 212 5.48 -6.40 2.07
N ARG A 213 4.85 -5.22 2.06
CA ARG A 213 3.38 -5.04 2.05
C ARG A 213 2.71 -5.74 0.86
N TYR A 214 3.37 -5.76 -0.29
CA TYR A 214 2.84 -6.38 -1.52
C TYR A 214 3.40 -7.75 -1.82
N GLY A 215 4.12 -8.37 -0.88
CA GLY A 215 4.64 -9.74 -1.01
C GLY A 215 5.77 -9.88 -2.02
N VAL A 216 6.53 -8.81 -2.23
CA VAL A 216 7.72 -8.81 -3.09
C VAL A 216 8.93 -9.22 -2.26
N MET A 217 9.40 -10.43 -2.47
CA MET A 217 10.57 -10.99 -1.76
C MET A 217 11.90 -10.58 -2.42
N ASN A 218 11.89 -10.47 -3.75
CA ASN A 218 13.02 -10.01 -4.53
C ASN A 218 12.58 -8.90 -5.50
N PRO A 219 12.80 -7.62 -5.16
CA PRO A 219 12.41 -6.49 -6.01
C PRO A 219 13.20 -6.39 -7.31
N TYR A 220 14.33 -7.09 -7.43
CA TYR A 220 15.13 -7.15 -8.66
C TYR A 220 14.62 -8.19 -9.68
N GLU A 221 13.74 -9.10 -9.24
CA GLU A 221 13.10 -10.03 -10.14
C GLU A 221 11.93 -9.33 -10.85
N PRO A 222 11.96 -9.26 -12.21
CA PRO A 222 11.00 -8.45 -12.96
C PRO A 222 9.53 -8.77 -12.68
N SER A 223 9.18 -10.05 -12.55
CA SER A 223 7.79 -10.46 -12.33
C SER A 223 7.28 -10.00 -10.97
N GLN A 224 8.11 -10.08 -9.92
CA GLN A 224 7.75 -9.63 -8.57
C GLN A 224 7.68 -8.11 -8.47
N SER A 225 8.67 -7.41 -9.04
CA SER A 225 8.70 -5.95 -9.04
C SER A 225 7.48 -5.36 -9.75
N ILE A 226 7.16 -5.85 -10.96
CA ILE A 226 6.01 -5.38 -11.75
C ILE A 226 4.70 -5.71 -11.05
N MET A 227 4.56 -6.93 -10.51
CA MET A 227 3.38 -7.32 -9.75
C MET A 227 3.15 -6.40 -8.55
N GLY A 228 4.15 -6.24 -7.69
CA GLY A 228 4.04 -5.44 -6.47
C GLY A 228 3.77 -3.97 -6.75
N GLY A 229 4.53 -3.38 -7.69
CA GLY A 229 4.35 -1.97 -8.09
C GLY A 229 3.00 -1.71 -8.75
N THR A 230 2.51 -2.64 -9.58
CA THR A 230 1.18 -2.52 -10.19
C THR A 230 0.07 -2.63 -9.15
N ARG A 231 0.20 -3.53 -8.16
CA ARG A 231 -0.76 -3.63 -7.05
C ARG A 231 -0.80 -2.36 -6.23
N TYR A 232 0.36 -1.81 -5.88
CA TYR A 232 0.44 -0.54 -5.16
C TYR A 232 -0.22 0.59 -5.95
N LEU A 233 0.07 0.71 -7.25
CA LEU A 233 -0.55 1.70 -8.12
C LEU A 233 -2.08 1.51 -8.23
N ALA A 234 -2.56 0.27 -8.30
CA ALA A 234 -3.98 -0.05 -8.31
C ALA A 234 -4.67 0.38 -7.00
N ASP A 235 -4.02 0.17 -5.85
CA ASP A 235 -4.55 0.58 -4.55
C ASP A 235 -4.64 2.10 -4.44
N LEU A 236 -3.63 2.80 -4.93
CA LEU A 236 -3.62 4.27 -4.97
C LEU A 236 -4.72 4.82 -5.90
N LEU A 237 -4.91 4.21 -7.07
CA LEU A 237 -6.00 4.59 -7.98
C LEU A 237 -7.37 4.38 -7.31
N ARG A 238 -7.57 3.29 -6.60
CA ARG A 238 -8.82 3.05 -5.84
C ARG A 238 -8.99 4.04 -4.70
N LEU A 239 -7.94 4.28 -3.92
CA LEU A 239 -7.94 5.22 -2.80
C LEU A 239 -8.32 6.63 -3.23
N PHE A 240 -7.84 7.05 -4.39
CA PHE A 240 -8.08 8.41 -4.90
C PHE A 240 -9.17 8.48 -6.00
N GLY A 241 -10.08 7.48 -6.06
CA GLY A 241 -11.26 7.51 -6.94
C GLY A 241 -10.92 7.58 -8.43
N GLY A 242 -9.86 6.89 -8.87
CA GLY A 242 -9.40 6.86 -10.26
C GLY A 242 -8.59 8.10 -10.69
N ARG A 243 -8.29 8.99 -9.77
CA ARG A 243 -7.47 10.18 -10.04
C ARG A 243 -6.00 9.79 -10.21
N VAL A 244 -5.56 9.72 -11.47
CA VAL A 244 -4.20 9.32 -11.84
C VAL A 244 -3.15 10.29 -11.24
N ASP A 245 -3.43 11.59 -11.25
CA ASP A 245 -2.54 12.62 -10.69
C ASP A 245 -2.25 12.40 -9.19
N LEU A 246 -3.28 12.06 -8.40
CA LEU A 246 -3.12 11.77 -6.98
C LEU A 246 -2.50 10.38 -6.73
N ALA A 247 -2.82 9.40 -7.57
CA ALA A 247 -2.19 8.07 -7.48
C ALA A 247 -0.68 8.17 -7.74
N LEU A 248 -0.26 8.93 -8.74
CA LEU A 248 1.15 9.21 -9.02
C LEU A 248 1.83 9.97 -7.87
N ALA A 249 1.14 10.98 -7.30
CA ALA A 249 1.65 11.70 -6.13
C ALA A 249 1.81 10.76 -4.92
N GLY A 250 0.85 9.86 -4.69
CA GLY A 250 0.90 8.85 -3.64
C GLY A 250 2.00 7.81 -3.88
N TYR A 251 2.26 7.45 -5.12
CA TYR A 251 3.34 6.53 -5.47
C TYR A 251 4.72 7.07 -5.10
N ASN A 252 4.96 8.35 -5.42
CA ASN A 252 6.25 9.02 -5.13
C ASN A 252 6.39 9.47 -3.67
N ALA A 253 5.37 10.13 -3.11
CA ALA A 253 5.44 10.75 -1.78
C ALA A 253 4.80 9.94 -0.64
N GLY A 254 4.15 8.82 -0.97
CA GLY A 254 3.29 8.06 -0.07
C GLY A 254 1.86 8.61 0.01
N GLU A 255 0.91 7.71 0.15
CA GLU A 255 -0.52 8.04 0.27
C GLU A 255 -0.83 8.96 1.46
N GLY A 256 -0.10 8.78 2.56
CA GLY A 256 -0.25 9.61 3.76
C GLY A 256 0.06 11.08 3.52
N ALA A 257 1.06 11.38 2.67
CA ALA A 257 1.38 12.76 2.30
C ALA A 257 0.24 13.40 1.50
N VAL A 258 -0.33 12.69 0.51
CA VAL A 258 -1.45 13.19 -0.29
C VAL A 258 -2.69 13.45 0.58
N MET A 259 -3.00 12.54 1.50
CA MET A 259 -4.12 12.70 2.44
C MET A 259 -3.90 13.88 3.39
N LYS A 260 -2.69 14.05 3.93
CA LYS A 260 -2.32 15.17 4.80
C LYS A 260 -2.55 16.52 4.13
N TYR A 261 -2.37 16.59 2.81
CA TYR A 261 -2.64 17.81 2.03
C TYR A 261 -4.06 17.86 1.46
N GLY A 262 -5.02 17.14 2.07
CA GLY A 262 -6.44 17.21 1.70
C GLY A 262 -6.74 16.64 0.32
N ASN A 263 -6.14 15.50 -0.02
CA ASN A 263 -6.24 14.84 -1.33
C ASN A 263 -5.82 15.79 -2.48
N ARG A 264 -4.68 16.42 -2.29
CA ARG A 264 -4.00 17.28 -3.28
C ARG A 264 -2.57 16.82 -3.46
N ILE A 265 -1.97 17.14 -4.60
CA ILE A 265 -0.55 16.90 -4.83
C ILE A 265 0.25 17.70 -3.80
N PRO A 266 1.08 17.04 -2.96
CA PRO A 266 1.90 17.74 -1.97
C PRO A 266 2.80 18.79 -2.61
N PRO A 267 3.12 19.89 -1.91
CA PRO A 267 3.97 20.96 -2.44
C PRO A 267 5.46 20.58 -2.44
N TYR A 268 5.75 19.30 -2.65
CA TYR A 268 7.11 18.80 -2.81
C TYR A 268 7.53 18.91 -4.27
N ARG A 269 8.62 19.63 -4.54
CA ARG A 269 9.11 19.88 -5.90
C ARG A 269 9.33 18.58 -6.68
N GLU A 270 9.86 17.56 -6.02
CA GLU A 270 10.08 16.23 -6.60
C GLU A 270 8.75 15.60 -7.04
N THR A 271 7.78 15.51 -6.13
CA THR A 271 6.47 14.91 -6.40
C THR A 271 5.71 15.65 -7.50
N GLN A 272 5.74 16.99 -7.50
CA GLN A 272 5.11 17.80 -8.55
C GLN A 272 5.74 17.54 -9.92
N ASN A 273 7.07 17.40 -9.97
CA ASN A 273 7.79 17.08 -11.20
C ASN A 273 7.47 15.65 -11.66
N TYR A 274 7.44 14.69 -10.75
CA TYR A 274 7.09 13.30 -11.02
C TYR A 274 5.70 13.18 -11.67
N VAL A 275 4.68 13.77 -11.04
CA VAL A 275 3.31 13.77 -11.55
C VAL A 275 3.22 14.43 -12.93
N ARG A 276 3.89 15.58 -13.10
CA ARG A 276 3.91 16.31 -14.39
C ARG A 276 4.57 15.48 -15.50
N THR A 277 5.74 14.89 -15.23
CA THR A 277 6.51 14.13 -16.23
C THR A 277 5.73 12.90 -16.70
N ILE A 278 5.23 12.11 -15.76
CA ILE A 278 4.43 10.91 -16.10
C ILE A 278 3.11 11.31 -16.75
N GLY A 279 2.41 12.28 -16.17
CA GLY A 279 1.12 12.74 -16.69
C GLY A 279 1.21 13.25 -18.13
N THR A 280 2.25 14.02 -18.46
CA THR A 280 2.49 14.47 -19.84
C THR A 280 2.72 13.29 -20.79
N ARG A 281 3.60 12.34 -20.43
CA ARG A 281 3.86 11.15 -21.24
C ARG A 281 2.61 10.31 -21.44
N TYR A 282 1.86 10.09 -20.37
CA TYR A 282 0.66 9.29 -20.37
C TYR A 282 -0.44 9.90 -21.27
N THR A 283 -0.69 11.20 -21.17
CA THR A 283 -1.74 11.87 -21.96
C THR A 283 -1.37 12.05 -23.43
N GLN A 284 -0.09 12.22 -23.76
CA GLN A 284 0.37 12.30 -25.16
C GLN A 284 0.01 11.06 -25.99
N ASN A 285 -0.07 9.91 -25.37
CA ASN A 285 -0.45 8.66 -26.01
C ASN A 285 -1.92 8.23 -25.67
N GLY A 286 -2.76 9.21 -25.32
CA GLY A 286 -4.21 9.00 -25.17
C GLY A 286 -4.66 8.49 -23.82
N GLY A 287 -3.77 8.45 -22.80
CA GLY A 287 -4.18 8.24 -21.42
C GLY A 287 -5.09 9.35 -20.91
N VAL A 288 -6.04 9.02 -20.04
CA VAL A 288 -6.97 9.99 -19.46
C VAL A 288 -6.55 10.28 -18.02
N MET A 289 -6.23 11.54 -17.74
CA MET A 289 -6.06 12.01 -16.37
C MET A 289 -7.37 12.62 -15.89
N LEU A 290 -8.03 11.97 -14.94
CA LEU A 290 -9.15 12.59 -14.23
C LEU A 290 -8.53 13.65 -13.29
N THR A 291 -8.57 14.90 -13.70
CA THR A 291 -8.20 16.02 -12.83
C THR A 291 -9.46 16.52 -12.10
N GLY A 292 -9.37 16.74 -10.78
CA GLY A 292 -10.48 17.34 -10.04
C GLY A 292 -10.85 18.69 -10.68
N LYS A 293 -12.12 18.91 -10.94
CA LYS A 293 -12.63 20.21 -11.42
C LYS A 293 -12.18 21.31 -10.48
N THR A 294 -11.20 22.09 -10.88
CA THR A 294 -10.98 23.42 -10.33
C THR A 294 -12.26 24.19 -10.64
N SER A 295 -13.03 24.56 -9.59
CA SER A 295 -14.15 25.46 -9.74
C SER A 295 -13.63 26.77 -10.37
N ALA A 296 -13.77 26.88 -11.67
CA ALA A 296 -13.54 28.13 -12.39
C ALA A 296 -14.61 29.10 -11.91
N ARG A 297 -14.23 29.99 -10.99
CA ARG A 297 -14.99 31.17 -10.60
C ARG A 297 -15.26 31.97 -11.87
N ALA A 298 -16.49 31.90 -12.33
CA ALA A 298 -16.98 32.71 -13.44
C ALA A 298 -16.77 34.20 -13.10
N THR A 299 -15.80 34.83 -13.71
CA THR A 299 -15.70 36.29 -13.75
C THR A 299 -16.85 36.78 -14.61
N LYS A 300 -17.89 37.29 -13.93
CA LYS A 300 -18.93 38.08 -14.57
C LYS A 300 -18.25 39.29 -15.21
N SER A 301 -18.17 39.30 -16.51
CA SER A 301 -17.92 40.48 -17.31
C SER A 301 -19.12 41.42 -17.13
N ASN A 302 -18.92 42.50 -16.41
CA ASN A 302 -19.83 43.65 -16.42
C ASN A 302 -19.40 44.53 -17.60
N ARG A 303 -20.15 44.44 -18.71
CA ARG A 303 -20.19 45.50 -19.72
C ARG A 303 -21.23 46.52 -19.28
N LYS A 304 -20.74 47.71 -19.05
CA LYS A 304 -21.43 48.94 -19.40
C LYS A 304 -20.40 49.91 -19.93
#